data_bb564d21940ee8c2d2c9c8a3a02201b3
#
_entry.id   bb564d21940ee8c2d2c9c8a3a02201b3
#
_cell.length_a   1.000
_cell.length_b   1.000
_cell.length_c   1.000
_cell.angle_alpha   90.00
_cell.angle_beta   90.00
_cell.angle_gamma   90.00
#
_symmetry.space_group_name_H-M   'P 1'
#
loop_
_entity.id
_entity.type
_entity.pdbx_description
1 polymer ?
#
loop_
_entity_poly.entity_id
_entity_poly.type
_entity_poly.pdbx_seq_one_letter_code
_entity_poly.pdbx_strand_id
1 'polypeptide(L)'
;INDGGYVGVLVRSATKVRQVHMDACPNLKLIGRGGVGMDNIDVQYGRDKGLHVINTPAASSQSVAELAMGSLFSMARFTYDGYRNMPAKGENEFKTLKKSYSKGTELRGKTIAIIGFGGIGQALAKYAIGCGMSVIYNTRGEKDTSTLPLNIAGNIVEITLNRSSFDDCISKADYISLHVPKQQDGSAVIGADELAKMKKGVCLINTSRGGTIDEDALLASLDSGHVKAVALDVFVGEPAPRSVVLAHPRVLSTPHIGGSTVEAQDRIGVELADQIIELLG
;
A
#
# COMPACT_ATOMS: atom_id res chain seq x y z
N ILE A 1 -4.27 -10.31 -30.78
CA ILE A 1 -4.03 -8.89 -31.15
C ILE A 1 -3.92 -8.80 -32.66
N ASN A 2 -2.94 -9.44 -33.25
CA ASN A 2 -2.66 -9.33 -34.73
C ASN A 2 -3.85 -9.75 -35.61
N ASP A 3 -4.42 -10.91 -35.35
CA ASP A 3 -5.53 -11.46 -36.17
C ASP A 3 -6.80 -10.60 -36.15
N GLY A 4 -7.00 -9.83 -35.05
CA GLY A 4 -8.14 -8.92 -34.93
C GLY A 4 -7.83 -7.48 -35.33
N GLY A 5 -6.61 -7.16 -35.78
CA GLY A 5 -6.21 -5.80 -36.13
C GLY A 5 -6.19 -4.80 -34.97
N TYR A 6 -6.11 -5.29 -33.74
CA TYR A 6 -6.08 -4.42 -32.56
C TYR A 6 -4.76 -3.67 -32.43
N VAL A 7 -4.84 -2.39 -32.11
CA VAL A 7 -3.68 -1.50 -31.94
C VAL A 7 -3.36 -1.20 -30.46
N GLY A 8 -4.17 -1.66 -29.54
CA GLY A 8 -3.99 -1.47 -28.12
C GLY A 8 -4.33 -2.72 -27.30
N VAL A 9 -3.70 -2.87 -26.15
CA VAL A 9 -4.01 -3.92 -25.18
C VAL A 9 -4.16 -3.33 -23.79
N LEU A 10 -5.26 -3.68 -23.10
CA LEU A 10 -5.51 -3.30 -21.72
C LEU A 10 -5.35 -4.52 -20.81
N VAL A 11 -4.57 -4.38 -19.76
CA VAL A 11 -4.27 -5.49 -18.85
C VAL A 11 -4.50 -5.12 -17.39
N ARG A 12 -4.67 -6.14 -16.57
CA ARG A 12 -4.67 -6.09 -15.11
C ARG A 12 -3.42 -6.84 -14.58
N SER A 13 -3.36 -7.07 -13.29
CA SER A 13 -2.17 -7.62 -12.60
C SER A 13 -1.74 -9.01 -13.10
N ALA A 14 -2.68 -9.88 -13.49
CA ALA A 14 -2.40 -11.27 -13.87
C ALA A 14 -1.72 -11.41 -15.24
N THR A 15 -2.00 -10.49 -16.17
CA THR A 15 -1.47 -10.58 -17.54
C THR A 15 -0.11 -9.88 -17.64
N LYS A 16 0.91 -10.60 -18.08
CA LYS A 16 2.25 -10.07 -18.30
C LYS A 16 2.42 -9.64 -19.75
N VAL A 17 2.94 -8.44 -19.99
CA VAL A 17 3.31 -7.94 -21.32
C VAL A 17 4.82 -7.70 -21.31
N ARG A 18 5.54 -8.64 -21.94
CA ARG A 18 7.01 -8.64 -22.00
C ARG A 18 7.48 -8.29 -23.42
N GLN A 19 8.77 -8.06 -23.59
CA GLN A 19 9.40 -7.72 -24.87
C GLN A 19 8.91 -8.66 -25.99
N VAL A 20 8.93 -9.97 -25.79
CA VAL A 20 8.50 -10.97 -26.78
C VAL A 20 7.07 -10.74 -27.28
N HIS A 21 6.16 -10.28 -26.42
CA HIS A 21 4.78 -9.99 -26.82
C HIS A 21 4.68 -8.72 -27.67
N MET A 22 5.48 -7.70 -27.31
CA MET A 22 5.54 -6.44 -28.06
C MET A 22 6.20 -6.63 -29.42
N ASP A 23 7.22 -7.49 -29.53
CA ASP A 23 7.89 -7.83 -30.80
C ASP A 23 6.98 -8.61 -31.74
N ALA A 24 6.15 -9.50 -31.19
CA ALA A 24 5.18 -10.27 -31.95
C ALA A 24 3.99 -9.44 -32.45
N CYS A 25 3.81 -8.19 -32.02
CA CYS A 25 2.67 -7.34 -32.35
C CYS A 25 3.13 -6.02 -33.01
N PRO A 26 3.52 -6.02 -34.30
CA PRO A 26 4.09 -4.85 -34.96
C PRO A 26 3.11 -3.67 -35.11
N ASN A 27 1.81 -3.90 -35.04
CA ASN A 27 0.78 -2.86 -35.14
C ASN A 27 0.35 -2.31 -33.77
N LEU A 28 0.93 -2.82 -32.68
CA LEU A 28 0.61 -2.33 -31.33
C LEU A 28 1.08 -0.89 -31.17
N LYS A 29 0.23 -0.03 -30.65
CA LYS A 29 0.51 1.39 -30.37
C LYS A 29 0.39 1.73 -28.89
N LEU A 30 -0.44 0.98 -28.13
CA LEU A 30 -0.75 1.29 -26.76
C LEU A 30 -0.81 0.04 -25.88
N ILE A 31 -0.23 0.15 -24.69
CA ILE A 31 -0.39 -0.81 -23.59
C ILE A 31 -0.91 -0.03 -22.38
N GLY A 32 -2.14 -0.33 -21.95
CA GLY A 32 -2.77 0.27 -20.79
C GLY A 32 -2.86 -0.72 -19.61
N ARG A 33 -2.43 -0.30 -18.43
CA ARG A 33 -2.60 -1.08 -17.22
C ARG A 33 -3.63 -0.42 -16.29
N GLY A 34 -4.75 -1.12 -16.04
CA GLY A 34 -5.73 -0.70 -15.04
C GLY A 34 -5.19 -0.86 -13.61
N GLY A 35 -4.63 0.22 -13.06
CA GLY A 35 -4.06 0.30 -11.71
C GLY A 35 -2.70 1.00 -11.68
N VAL A 36 -2.10 1.13 -10.51
CA VAL A 36 -0.90 1.95 -10.27
C VAL A 36 0.39 1.28 -10.72
N GLY A 37 0.65 0.05 -10.27
CA GLY A 37 1.92 -0.62 -10.53
C GLY A 37 1.99 -1.23 -11.92
N MET A 38 3.13 -1.18 -12.56
CA MET A 38 3.37 -1.71 -13.90
C MET A 38 4.41 -2.84 -13.92
N ASP A 39 4.60 -3.55 -12.81
CA ASP A 39 5.62 -4.60 -12.67
C ASP A 39 5.40 -5.79 -13.62
N ASN A 40 4.20 -5.94 -14.15
CA ASN A 40 3.84 -6.94 -15.14
C ASN A 40 4.09 -6.52 -16.61
N ILE A 41 4.61 -5.31 -16.84
CA ILE A 41 4.88 -4.75 -18.18
C ILE A 41 6.36 -4.35 -18.25
N ASP A 42 7.03 -4.66 -19.36
CA ASP A 42 8.37 -4.15 -19.67
C ASP A 42 8.26 -2.71 -20.18
N VAL A 43 7.97 -1.79 -19.27
CA VAL A 43 7.58 -0.39 -19.56
C VAL A 43 8.62 0.32 -20.39
N GLN A 44 9.92 0.27 -19.98
CA GLN A 44 10.97 0.98 -20.67
C GLN A 44 11.12 0.47 -22.11
N TYR A 45 11.13 -0.84 -22.29
CA TYR A 45 11.21 -1.43 -23.62
C TYR A 45 10.04 -1.01 -24.52
N GLY A 46 8.81 -0.99 -23.98
CA GLY A 46 7.66 -0.52 -24.75
C GLY A 46 7.78 0.94 -25.18
N ARG A 47 8.24 1.81 -24.29
CA ARG A 47 8.46 3.22 -24.59
C ARG A 47 9.58 3.44 -25.60
N ASP A 48 10.67 2.70 -25.51
CA ASP A 48 11.78 2.76 -26.46
C ASP A 48 11.37 2.33 -27.87
N LYS A 49 10.36 1.45 -27.97
CA LYS A 49 9.69 1.07 -29.24
C LYS A 49 8.66 2.09 -29.73
N GLY A 50 8.44 3.20 -29.03
CA GLY A 50 7.46 4.21 -29.39
C GLY A 50 6.02 3.86 -28.99
N LEU A 51 5.80 2.85 -28.13
CA LEU A 51 4.48 2.51 -27.63
C LEU A 51 4.03 3.46 -26.51
N HIS A 52 2.78 3.86 -26.51
CA HIS A 52 2.16 4.50 -25.33
C HIS A 52 1.97 3.44 -24.23
N VAL A 53 2.72 3.55 -23.13
CA VAL A 53 2.57 2.67 -21.97
C VAL A 53 2.00 3.50 -20.82
N ILE A 54 0.71 3.29 -20.55
CA ILE A 54 -0.10 4.08 -19.61
C ILE A 54 -0.59 3.25 -18.43
N ASN A 55 -0.91 3.95 -17.33
CA ASN A 55 -1.52 3.36 -16.14
C ASN A 55 -2.49 4.36 -15.49
N THR A 56 -3.15 3.96 -14.39
CA THR A 56 -4.11 4.80 -13.66
C THR A 56 -3.61 5.05 -12.22
N PRO A 57 -2.68 6.01 -12.03
CA PRO A 57 -2.02 6.20 -10.73
C PRO A 57 -2.92 6.83 -9.67
N ALA A 58 -3.96 7.57 -10.06
CA ALA A 58 -4.82 8.29 -9.12
C ALA A 58 -6.07 7.48 -8.70
N ALA A 59 -6.59 6.65 -9.59
CA ALA A 59 -7.92 6.04 -9.47
C ALA A 59 -8.14 5.20 -8.20
N SER A 60 -7.12 4.48 -7.71
CA SER A 60 -7.23 3.60 -6.53
C SER A 60 -6.64 4.19 -5.24
N SER A 61 -6.13 5.42 -5.27
CA SER A 61 -5.40 6.00 -4.12
C SER A 61 -6.25 6.04 -2.85
N GLN A 62 -7.51 6.43 -2.98
CA GLN A 62 -8.46 6.51 -1.88
C GLN A 62 -8.71 5.11 -1.27
N SER A 63 -8.99 4.12 -2.10
CA SER A 63 -9.31 2.76 -1.65
C SER A 63 -8.14 2.10 -0.89
N VAL A 64 -6.90 2.29 -1.38
CA VAL A 64 -5.71 1.79 -0.68
C VAL A 64 -5.53 2.49 0.67
N ALA A 65 -5.75 3.80 0.73
CA ALA A 65 -5.66 4.55 1.98
C ALA A 65 -6.71 4.13 3.01
N GLU A 66 -7.92 3.79 2.57
CA GLU A 66 -9.00 3.27 3.43
C GLU A 66 -8.65 1.89 3.99
N LEU A 67 -8.11 0.98 3.16
CA LEU A 67 -7.64 -0.32 3.64
C LEU A 67 -6.51 -0.15 4.69
N ALA A 68 -5.56 0.75 4.43
CA ALA A 68 -4.48 1.05 5.38
C ALA A 68 -5.05 1.62 6.70
N MET A 69 -6.04 2.50 6.64
CA MET A 69 -6.70 3.06 7.82
C MET A 69 -7.50 2.02 8.60
N GLY A 70 -8.23 1.14 7.91
CA GLY A 70 -8.91 -0.01 8.52
C GLY A 70 -7.94 -0.94 9.24
N SER A 71 -6.76 -1.16 8.66
CA SER A 71 -5.68 -1.94 9.26
C SER A 71 -5.12 -1.27 10.53
N LEU A 72 -4.97 0.06 10.54
CA LEU A 72 -4.56 0.83 11.72
C LEU A 72 -5.54 0.60 12.88
N PHE A 73 -6.84 0.79 12.65
CA PHE A 73 -7.85 0.54 13.67
C PHE A 73 -7.84 -0.92 14.13
N SER A 74 -7.64 -1.85 13.22
CA SER A 74 -7.63 -3.27 13.53
C SER A 74 -6.48 -3.64 14.46
N MET A 75 -5.27 -3.16 14.19
CA MET A 75 -4.10 -3.37 15.06
C MET A 75 -4.23 -2.63 16.39
N ALA A 76 -4.79 -1.42 16.39
CA ALA A 76 -4.96 -0.62 17.60
C ALA A 76 -5.97 -1.24 18.57
N ARG A 77 -7.04 -1.88 18.07
CA ARG A 77 -8.21 -2.32 18.84
C ARG A 77 -8.43 -3.83 18.83
N PHE A 78 -7.51 -4.63 18.27
CA PHE A 78 -7.60 -6.10 18.18
C PHE A 78 -8.88 -6.59 17.48
N THR A 79 -9.41 -5.84 16.51
CA THR A 79 -10.66 -6.25 15.85
C THR A 79 -10.46 -7.48 14.98
N TYR A 80 -9.29 -7.61 14.34
CA TYR A 80 -8.93 -8.81 13.58
C TYR A 80 -8.79 -10.05 14.48
N ASP A 81 -8.11 -9.91 15.63
CA ASP A 81 -7.99 -10.99 16.61
C ASP A 81 -9.35 -11.38 17.19
N GLY A 82 -10.19 -10.38 17.49
CA GLY A 82 -11.57 -10.59 17.95
C GLY A 82 -12.38 -11.37 16.92
N TYR A 83 -12.34 -10.96 15.66
CA TYR A 83 -13.04 -11.65 14.57
C TYR A 83 -12.60 -13.11 14.42
N ARG A 84 -11.31 -13.41 14.53
CA ARG A 84 -10.77 -14.77 14.43
C ARG A 84 -11.10 -15.66 15.64
N ASN A 85 -11.05 -15.09 16.84
CA ASN A 85 -11.11 -15.89 18.06
C ASN A 85 -12.53 -15.99 18.67
N MET A 86 -13.38 -14.98 18.49
CA MET A 86 -14.74 -15.00 19.05
C MET A 86 -15.60 -16.18 18.56
N PRO A 87 -15.64 -16.52 17.26
CA PRO A 87 -16.44 -17.66 16.80
C PRO A 87 -16.01 -19.00 17.41
N ALA A 88 -14.69 -19.19 17.61
CA ALA A 88 -14.16 -20.47 18.08
C ALA A 88 -14.08 -20.57 19.61
N LYS A 89 -13.89 -19.45 20.31
CA LYS A 89 -13.54 -19.45 21.74
C LYS A 89 -14.46 -18.59 22.60
N GLY A 90 -15.31 -17.74 21.97
CA GLY A 90 -16.09 -16.73 22.68
C GLY A 90 -17.02 -17.29 23.75
N GLU A 91 -17.61 -18.43 23.50
CA GLU A 91 -18.51 -19.07 24.46
C GLU A 91 -17.80 -19.50 25.77
N ASN A 92 -16.62 -20.13 25.63
CA ASN A 92 -15.96 -20.76 26.78
C ASN A 92 -14.80 -19.88 27.35
N GLU A 93 -14.23 -18.98 26.55
CA GLU A 93 -13.06 -18.19 26.93
C GLU A 93 -13.31 -16.67 26.92
N PHE A 94 -14.57 -16.21 26.98
CA PHE A 94 -14.94 -14.80 26.84
C PHE A 94 -14.12 -13.88 27.77
N LYS A 95 -14.01 -14.24 29.05
CA LYS A 95 -13.27 -13.43 30.05
C LYS A 95 -11.78 -13.34 29.70
N THR A 96 -11.18 -14.43 29.20
CA THR A 96 -9.78 -14.49 28.77
C THR A 96 -9.55 -13.59 27.56
N LEU A 97 -10.41 -13.69 26.53
CA LEU A 97 -10.35 -12.84 25.34
C LEU A 97 -10.54 -11.36 25.70
N LYS A 98 -11.53 -11.03 26.54
CA LYS A 98 -11.73 -9.67 27.04
C LYS A 98 -10.47 -9.12 27.72
N LYS A 99 -9.82 -9.89 28.58
CA LYS A 99 -8.58 -9.53 29.26
C LYS A 99 -7.42 -9.35 28.27
N SER A 100 -7.29 -10.25 27.30
CA SER A 100 -6.23 -10.18 26.28
C SER A 100 -6.34 -8.92 25.41
N TYR A 101 -7.56 -8.52 25.04
CA TYR A 101 -7.80 -7.36 24.17
C TYR A 101 -8.06 -6.05 24.94
N SER A 102 -7.96 -6.05 26.26
CA SER A 102 -8.13 -4.84 27.09
C SER A 102 -6.99 -3.83 26.95
N LYS A 103 -5.88 -4.21 26.31
CA LYS A 103 -4.68 -3.36 26.06
C LYS A 103 -4.74 -2.64 24.70
N GLY A 104 -5.93 -2.45 24.15
CA GLY A 104 -6.14 -1.64 22.95
C GLY A 104 -5.70 -0.18 23.18
N THR A 105 -5.31 0.49 22.10
CA THR A 105 -4.84 1.87 22.13
C THR A 105 -5.72 2.75 21.24
N GLU A 106 -5.78 4.04 21.54
CA GLU A 106 -6.38 5.03 20.65
C GLU A 106 -5.34 5.49 19.62
N LEU A 107 -5.80 5.89 18.43
CA LEU A 107 -4.95 6.49 17.41
C LEU A 107 -4.68 7.97 17.69
N ARG A 108 -5.60 8.66 18.38
CA ARG A 108 -5.45 10.05 18.79
C ARG A 108 -4.14 10.26 19.53
N GLY A 109 -3.39 11.30 19.14
CA GLY A 109 -2.10 11.63 19.75
C GLY A 109 -0.94 10.69 19.39
N LYS A 110 -1.18 9.66 18.54
CA LYS A 110 -0.12 8.81 18.01
C LYS A 110 0.47 9.41 16.75
N THR A 111 1.71 9.06 16.47
CA THR A 111 2.41 9.49 15.25
C THR A 111 2.38 8.39 14.21
N ILE A 112 1.94 8.72 13.00
CA ILE A 112 2.10 7.87 11.82
C ILE A 112 3.18 8.45 10.91
N ALA A 113 4.13 7.60 10.51
CA ALA A 113 5.06 7.90 9.42
C ALA A 113 4.55 7.30 8.11
N ILE A 114 4.53 8.10 7.06
CA ILE A 114 4.12 7.70 5.72
C ILE A 114 5.34 7.72 4.82
N ILE A 115 5.80 6.53 4.43
CA ILE A 115 6.95 6.35 3.53
C ILE A 115 6.44 6.24 2.09
N GLY A 116 6.67 7.32 1.31
CA GLY A 116 6.04 7.53 0.01
C GLY A 116 4.81 8.43 0.11
N PHE A 117 4.93 9.70 -0.34
CA PHE A 117 3.89 10.71 -0.16
C PHE A 117 3.23 11.12 -1.49
N GLY A 118 2.95 10.10 -2.33
CA GLY A 118 2.11 10.22 -3.53
C GLY A 118 0.61 10.24 -3.20
N GLY A 119 -0.25 9.98 -4.20
CA GLY A 119 -1.72 10.03 -4.03
C GLY A 119 -2.23 9.20 -2.85
N ILE A 120 -1.72 7.97 -2.67
CA ILE A 120 -2.11 7.08 -1.56
C ILE A 120 -1.65 7.66 -0.20
N GLY A 121 -0.39 8.05 -0.09
CA GLY A 121 0.15 8.61 1.16
C GLY A 121 -0.56 9.89 1.58
N GLN A 122 -0.89 10.77 0.64
CA GLN A 122 -1.66 11.99 0.91
C GLN A 122 -3.11 11.70 1.34
N ALA A 123 -3.76 10.71 0.72
CA ALA A 123 -5.10 10.28 1.12
C ALA A 123 -5.08 9.70 2.55
N LEU A 124 -4.11 8.83 2.87
CA LEU A 124 -3.94 8.28 4.21
C LEU A 124 -3.65 9.37 5.26
N ALA A 125 -2.83 10.37 4.91
CA ALA A 125 -2.54 11.50 5.80
C ALA A 125 -3.81 12.25 6.20
N LYS A 126 -4.73 12.49 5.25
CA LYS A 126 -6.01 13.15 5.53
C LYS A 126 -6.86 12.38 6.53
N TYR A 127 -6.95 11.06 6.39
CA TYR A 127 -7.65 10.20 7.34
C TYR A 127 -6.99 10.19 8.71
N ALA A 128 -5.67 10.06 8.76
CA ALA A 128 -4.91 10.06 10.01
C ALA A 128 -5.09 11.37 10.78
N ILE A 129 -5.00 12.52 10.11
CA ILE A 129 -5.29 13.84 10.70
C ILE A 129 -6.71 13.90 11.24
N GLY A 130 -7.70 13.43 10.48
CA GLY A 130 -9.09 13.35 10.91
C GLY A 130 -9.32 12.50 12.17
N CYS A 131 -8.44 11.51 12.38
CA CYS A 131 -8.42 10.67 13.62
C CYS A 131 -7.59 11.27 14.76
N GLY A 132 -7.05 12.48 14.59
CA GLY A 132 -6.25 13.16 15.62
C GLY A 132 -4.83 12.62 15.77
N MET A 133 -4.28 11.98 14.71
CA MET A 133 -2.89 11.56 14.68
C MET A 133 -1.96 12.70 14.22
N SER A 134 -0.72 12.65 14.68
CA SER A 134 0.38 13.41 14.09
C SER A 134 0.90 12.68 12.86
N VAL A 135 1.08 13.40 11.75
CA VAL A 135 1.59 12.84 10.50
C VAL A 135 2.99 13.38 10.21
N ILE A 136 3.93 12.47 10.00
CA ILE A 136 5.25 12.76 9.42
C ILE A 136 5.40 11.95 8.14
N TYR A 137 6.12 12.46 7.15
CA TYR A 137 6.28 11.73 5.90
C TYR A 137 7.68 11.85 5.31
N ASN A 138 8.06 10.84 4.54
CA ASN A 138 9.26 10.83 3.72
C ASN A 138 8.90 10.55 2.27
N THR A 139 9.57 11.24 1.35
CA THR A 139 9.43 11.04 -0.09
C THR A 139 10.72 11.43 -0.81
N ARG A 140 10.95 10.87 -1.99
CA ARG A 140 12.13 11.16 -2.83
C ARG A 140 12.07 12.51 -3.55
N GLY A 141 10.97 13.25 -3.48
CA GLY A 141 10.84 14.56 -4.13
C GLY A 141 11.70 15.64 -3.49
N GLU A 142 11.91 16.76 -4.21
CA GLU A 142 12.70 17.90 -3.75
C GLU A 142 11.95 18.84 -2.80
N LYS A 143 10.62 18.77 -2.80
CA LYS A 143 9.78 19.66 -1.97
C LYS A 143 9.87 19.30 -0.50
N ASP A 144 10.19 20.29 0.33
CA ASP A 144 10.26 20.13 1.79
C ASP A 144 8.91 20.17 2.48
N THR A 145 7.88 20.63 1.78
CA THR A 145 6.51 20.72 2.32
C THR A 145 5.49 20.15 1.33
N SER A 146 4.36 19.72 1.87
CA SER A 146 3.19 19.34 1.10
C SER A 146 1.94 19.90 1.76
N THR A 147 1.10 20.61 1.00
CA THR A 147 -0.17 21.15 1.48
C THR A 147 -1.31 20.27 1.03
N LEU A 148 -2.13 19.84 1.99
CA LEU A 148 -3.27 18.95 1.78
C LEU A 148 -4.59 19.70 2.05
N PRO A 149 -5.50 19.77 1.08
CA PRO A 149 -6.86 20.25 1.33
C PRO A 149 -7.66 19.19 2.08
N LEU A 150 -8.17 19.52 3.26
CA LEU A 150 -9.13 18.72 4.01
C LEU A 150 -10.52 19.35 3.89
N ASN A 151 -11.50 18.56 3.45
CA ASN A 151 -12.90 19.00 3.49
C ASN A 151 -13.50 18.60 4.85
N ILE A 152 -13.85 19.61 5.66
CA ILE A 152 -14.49 19.41 6.96
C ILE A 152 -15.86 20.08 6.90
N ALA A 153 -16.90 19.26 6.79
CA ALA A 153 -18.30 19.70 6.71
C ALA A 153 -18.53 20.79 5.63
N GLY A 154 -17.93 20.60 4.44
CA GLY A 154 -18.03 21.53 3.31
C GLY A 154 -17.01 22.68 3.31
N ASN A 155 -16.24 22.84 4.37
CA ASN A 155 -15.19 23.86 4.45
C ASN A 155 -13.83 23.22 4.08
N ILE A 156 -13.08 23.86 3.19
CA ILE A 156 -11.72 23.42 2.86
C ILE A 156 -10.74 24.07 3.82
N VAL A 157 -10.01 23.24 4.56
CA VAL A 157 -8.91 23.63 5.44
C VAL A 157 -7.61 23.09 4.86
N GLU A 158 -6.65 23.97 4.63
CA GLU A 158 -5.33 23.57 4.13
C GLU A 158 -4.40 23.25 5.29
N ILE A 159 -3.82 22.04 5.26
CA ILE A 159 -2.83 21.58 6.23
C ILE A 159 -1.49 21.42 5.53
N THR A 160 -0.49 22.16 5.98
CA THR A 160 0.88 22.02 5.47
C THR A 160 1.67 21.09 6.37
N LEU A 161 2.24 20.05 5.78
CA LEU A 161 3.11 19.07 6.43
C LEU A 161 4.55 19.28 5.97
N ASN A 162 5.51 19.13 6.88
CA ASN A 162 6.93 19.17 6.57
C ASN A 162 7.45 17.74 6.29
N ARG A 163 8.30 17.62 5.26
CA ARG A 163 9.03 16.40 4.97
C ARG A 163 10.01 16.11 6.11
N SER A 164 10.10 14.87 6.51
CA SER A 164 11.06 14.37 7.50
C SER A 164 12.12 13.50 6.83
N SER A 165 13.27 13.35 7.46
CA SER A 165 14.24 12.34 7.03
C SER A 165 13.64 10.93 7.17
N PHE A 166 14.18 9.97 6.44
CA PHE A 166 13.74 8.58 6.57
C PHE A 166 14.00 8.05 7.99
N ASP A 167 15.18 8.34 8.55
CA ASP A 167 15.51 7.93 9.92
C ASP A 167 14.60 8.57 10.98
N ASP A 168 14.22 9.83 10.83
CA ASP A 168 13.23 10.46 11.70
C ASP A 168 11.86 9.78 11.60
N CYS A 169 11.42 9.44 10.39
CA CYS A 169 10.17 8.75 10.18
C CYS A 169 10.13 7.40 10.90
N ILE A 170 11.16 6.57 10.74
CA ILE A 170 11.17 5.23 11.32
C ILE A 170 11.40 5.25 12.85
N SER A 171 12.18 6.20 13.36
CA SER A 171 12.52 6.25 14.80
C SER A 171 11.46 6.95 15.66
N LYS A 172 10.65 7.86 15.11
CA LYS A 172 9.70 8.68 15.87
C LYS A 172 8.25 8.17 15.79
N ALA A 173 7.93 7.29 14.85
CA ALA A 173 6.57 6.86 14.61
C ALA A 173 6.09 5.73 15.54
N ASP A 174 4.80 5.74 15.87
CA ASP A 174 4.09 4.62 16.51
C ASP A 174 3.51 3.66 15.45
N TYR A 175 3.23 4.18 14.26
CA TYR A 175 2.75 3.45 13.08
C TYR A 175 3.53 3.89 11.85
N ILE A 176 3.88 2.94 10.99
CA ILE A 176 4.60 3.22 9.73
C ILE A 176 3.86 2.58 8.59
N SER A 177 3.51 3.35 7.56
CA SER A 177 2.83 2.87 6.36
C SER A 177 3.68 3.10 5.12
N LEU A 178 3.87 2.03 4.32
CA LEU A 178 4.69 2.07 3.11
C LEU A 178 3.82 2.22 1.87
N HIS A 179 4.18 3.22 1.04
CA HIS A 179 3.54 3.53 -0.25
C HIS A 179 4.60 3.83 -1.30
N VAL A 180 5.61 2.97 -1.37
CA VAL A 180 6.78 3.10 -2.25
C VAL A 180 6.88 1.91 -3.22
N PRO A 181 7.46 2.08 -4.42
CA PRO A 181 7.77 0.96 -5.30
C PRO A 181 8.88 0.08 -4.71
N LYS A 182 9.09 -1.09 -5.30
CA LYS A 182 10.31 -1.89 -5.04
C LYS A 182 11.57 -1.08 -5.38
N GLN A 183 12.66 -1.32 -4.65
CA GLN A 183 13.96 -0.79 -5.02
C GLN A 183 14.46 -1.47 -6.30
N GLN A 184 15.22 -0.74 -7.11
CA GLN A 184 15.70 -1.23 -8.41
C GLN A 184 16.68 -2.41 -8.26
N ASP A 185 17.46 -2.41 -7.19
CA ASP A 185 18.40 -3.48 -6.83
C ASP A 185 17.73 -4.68 -6.17
N GLY A 186 16.40 -4.63 -5.94
CA GLY A 186 15.62 -5.67 -5.28
C GLY A 186 15.75 -5.69 -3.76
N SER A 187 16.53 -4.80 -3.15
CA SER A 187 16.65 -4.73 -1.69
C SER A 187 15.35 -4.25 -1.03
N ALA A 188 15.16 -4.61 0.23
CA ALA A 188 14.06 -4.10 1.03
C ALA A 188 14.28 -2.63 1.41
N VAL A 189 13.19 -1.87 1.52
CA VAL A 189 13.21 -0.50 2.08
C VAL A 189 13.32 -0.56 3.61
N ILE A 190 12.72 -1.58 4.21
CA ILE A 190 12.76 -1.87 5.64
C ILE A 190 13.41 -3.24 5.82
N GLY A 191 14.66 -3.23 6.24
CA GLY A 191 15.43 -4.42 6.62
C GLY A 191 15.60 -4.51 8.13
N ALA A 192 16.54 -5.37 8.57
CA ALA A 192 16.83 -5.58 9.99
C ALA A 192 17.31 -4.30 10.69
N ASP A 193 18.14 -3.52 10.02
CA ASP A 193 18.72 -2.28 10.57
C ASP A 193 17.64 -1.20 10.77
N GLU A 194 16.71 -1.07 9.81
CA GLU A 194 15.59 -0.14 9.93
C GLU A 194 14.63 -0.58 11.05
N LEU A 195 14.31 -1.86 11.10
CA LEU A 195 13.46 -2.42 12.18
C LEU A 195 14.07 -2.15 13.56
N ALA A 196 15.38 -2.32 13.71
CA ALA A 196 16.07 -2.07 14.98
C ALA A 196 16.03 -0.62 15.44
N LYS A 197 15.98 0.35 14.50
CA LYS A 197 15.86 1.79 14.78
C LYS A 197 14.46 2.23 15.21
N MET A 198 13.44 1.42 14.95
CA MET A 198 12.03 1.76 15.22
C MET A 198 11.74 1.76 16.72
N LYS A 199 10.67 2.46 17.12
CA LYS A 199 10.16 2.36 18.48
C LYS A 199 9.74 0.92 18.81
N LYS A 200 10.08 0.46 20.00
CA LYS A 200 9.52 -0.81 20.51
C LYS A 200 8.00 -0.72 20.58
N GLY A 201 7.33 -1.68 20.00
CA GLY A 201 5.87 -1.72 19.93
C GLY A 201 5.27 -1.01 18.73
N VAL A 202 6.10 -0.61 17.76
CA VAL A 202 5.64 -0.04 16.47
C VAL A 202 4.73 -1.02 15.72
N CYS A 203 3.79 -0.47 14.96
CA CYS A 203 2.97 -1.24 14.02
C CYS A 203 3.29 -0.81 12.58
N LEU A 204 3.34 -1.79 11.67
CA LEU A 204 3.68 -1.56 10.26
C LEU A 204 2.49 -1.84 9.36
N ILE A 205 2.39 -1.12 8.25
CA ILE A 205 1.42 -1.37 7.19
C ILE A 205 2.15 -1.40 5.84
N ASN A 206 1.94 -2.46 5.07
CA ASN A 206 2.45 -2.55 3.70
C ASN A 206 1.30 -2.87 2.74
N THR A 207 0.85 -1.86 2.02
CA THR A 207 -0.11 -1.96 0.92
C THR A 207 0.54 -1.56 -0.41
N SER A 208 1.89 -1.57 -0.47
CA SER A 208 2.65 -1.12 -1.63
C SER A 208 3.10 -2.29 -2.52
N ARG A 209 4.19 -2.97 -2.14
CA ARG A 209 4.75 -4.12 -2.87
C ARG A 209 5.33 -5.15 -1.90
N GLY A 210 5.17 -6.43 -2.24
CA GLY A 210 5.91 -7.50 -1.57
C GLY A 210 7.41 -7.30 -1.73
N GLY A 211 8.19 -7.55 -0.65
CA GLY A 211 9.63 -7.35 -0.63
C GLY A 211 10.10 -5.92 -0.31
N THR A 212 9.19 -4.94 -0.10
CA THR A 212 9.58 -3.62 0.45
C THR A 212 9.89 -3.70 1.94
N ILE A 213 9.41 -4.73 2.62
CA ILE A 213 9.86 -5.15 3.96
C ILE A 213 10.54 -6.50 3.80
N ASP A 214 11.70 -6.69 4.40
CA ASP A 214 12.34 -8.00 4.52
C ASP A 214 11.49 -8.88 5.45
N GLU A 215 10.91 -9.95 4.89
CA GLU A 215 9.96 -10.80 5.62
C GLU A 215 10.64 -11.61 6.73
N ASP A 216 11.91 -12.01 6.58
CA ASP A 216 12.62 -12.78 7.62
C ASP A 216 13.01 -11.87 8.80
N ALA A 217 13.52 -10.68 8.52
CA ALA A 217 13.78 -9.68 9.54
C ALA A 217 12.49 -9.23 10.26
N LEU A 218 11.38 -9.10 9.51
CA LEU A 218 10.06 -8.77 10.06
C LEU A 218 9.58 -9.86 11.02
N LEU A 219 9.65 -11.14 10.63
CA LEU A 219 9.26 -12.27 11.49
C LEU A 219 10.07 -12.28 12.79
N ALA A 220 11.40 -12.15 12.70
CA ALA A 220 12.26 -12.06 13.89
C ALA A 220 11.89 -10.88 14.80
N SER A 221 11.54 -9.73 14.22
CA SER A 221 11.13 -8.54 14.97
C SER A 221 9.75 -8.68 15.62
N LEU A 222 8.83 -9.40 14.97
CA LEU A 222 7.54 -9.77 15.54
C LEU A 222 7.71 -10.76 16.70
N ASP A 223 8.53 -11.80 16.53
CA ASP A 223 8.77 -12.82 17.57
C ASP A 223 9.39 -12.21 18.83
N SER A 224 10.35 -11.31 18.68
CA SER A 224 10.95 -10.58 19.80
C SER A 224 9.99 -9.59 20.48
N GLY A 225 8.88 -9.24 19.82
CA GLY A 225 7.94 -8.22 20.28
C GLY A 225 8.44 -6.78 20.13
N HIS A 226 9.50 -6.55 19.35
CA HIS A 226 9.95 -5.22 18.98
C HIS A 226 8.93 -4.56 18.05
N VAL A 227 8.52 -5.24 16.98
CA VAL A 227 7.30 -4.91 16.20
C VAL A 227 6.09 -5.54 16.89
N LYS A 228 5.06 -4.75 17.18
CA LYS A 228 3.84 -5.21 17.85
C LYS A 228 2.93 -6.01 16.90
N ALA A 229 2.73 -5.49 15.70
CA ALA A 229 1.90 -6.11 14.67
C ALA A 229 2.23 -5.52 13.29
N VAL A 230 1.86 -6.24 12.24
CA VAL A 230 1.97 -5.77 10.87
C VAL A 230 0.70 -6.10 10.08
N ALA A 231 0.28 -5.19 9.22
CA ALA A 231 -0.75 -5.44 8.22
C ALA A 231 -0.10 -5.52 6.84
N LEU A 232 -0.30 -6.64 6.15
CA LEU A 232 0.25 -6.91 4.82
C LEU A 232 -0.90 -7.16 3.84
N ASP A 233 -0.97 -6.34 2.79
CA ASP A 233 -1.82 -6.58 1.62
C ASP A 233 -1.02 -7.17 0.45
N VAL A 234 0.32 -7.17 0.57
CA VAL A 234 1.27 -7.59 -0.47
C VAL A 234 2.39 -8.45 0.12
N PHE A 235 2.90 -9.40 -0.65
CA PHE A 235 3.82 -10.43 -0.18
C PHE A 235 4.94 -10.73 -1.17
N VAL A 236 6.03 -11.27 -0.67
CA VAL A 236 7.03 -11.93 -1.51
C VAL A 236 6.42 -13.21 -2.07
N GLY A 237 6.62 -13.47 -3.37
CA GLY A 237 6.20 -14.72 -4.01
C GLY A 237 4.73 -14.79 -4.42
N GLU A 238 3.99 -13.64 -4.45
CA GLU A 238 2.63 -13.65 -5.02
C GLU A 238 2.59 -14.34 -6.39
N PRO A 239 1.59 -15.19 -6.66
CA PRO A 239 0.34 -15.44 -5.91
C PRO A 239 0.45 -16.56 -4.85
N ALA A 240 1.63 -17.01 -4.47
CA ALA A 240 1.86 -18.05 -3.46
C ALA A 240 2.74 -17.53 -2.32
N PRO A 241 2.21 -16.65 -1.45
CA PRO A 241 2.97 -16.09 -0.33
C PRO A 241 3.36 -17.17 0.69
N ARG A 242 4.41 -16.90 1.45
CA ARG A 242 4.98 -17.83 2.43
C ARG A 242 3.99 -18.12 3.56
N SER A 243 3.70 -19.39 3.81
CA SER A 243 2.76 -19.82 4.85
C SER A 243 3.19 -19.39 6.25
N VAL A 244 4.49 -19.31 6.54
CA VAL A 244 5.03 -18.87 7.83
C VAL A 244 4.67 -17.40 8.10
N VAL A 245 4.62 -16.55 7.08
CA VAL A 245 4.21 -15.15 7.21
C VAL A 245 2.70 -15.06 7.46
N LEU A 246 1.91 -15.78 6.65
CA LEU A 246 0.43 -15.77 6.76
C LEU A 246 -0.07 -16.35 8.09
N ALA A 247 0.62 -17.34 8.62
CA ALA A 247 0.22 -18.03 9.86
C ALA A 247 0.66 -17.29 11.13
N HIS A 248 1.53 -16.28 11.02
CA HIS A 248 2.05 -15.58 12.19
C HIS A 248 0.94 -14.81 12.91
N PRO A 249 0.74 -14.97 14.24
CA PRO A 249 -0.42 -14.43 14.96
C PRO A 249 -0.49 -12.89 14.98
N ARG A 250 0.61 -12.20 14.74
CA ARG A 250 0.67 -10.72 14.72
C ARG A 250 0.67 -10.15 13.30
N VAL A 251 0.41 -10.97 12.29
CA VAL A 251 0.25 -10.56 10.89
C VAL A 251 -1.24 -10.49 10.55
N LEU A 252 -1.71 -9.32 10.17
CA LEU A 252 -3.00 -9.10 9.55
C LEU A 252 -2.80 -9.16 8.04
N SER A 253 -3.47 -10.05 7.34
CA SER A 253 -3.26 -10.24 5.90
C SER A 253 -4.53 -10.06 5.11
N THR A 254 -4.39 -9.41 3.93
CA THR A 254 -5.42 -9.33 2.90
C THR A 254 -4.80 -9.72 1.54
N PRO A 255 -5.58 -10.31 0.62
CA PRO A 255 -5.03 -10.92 -0.59
C PRO A 255 -4.87 -9.90 -1.74
N HIS A 256 -4.08 -8.85 -1.52
CA HIS A 256 -3.74 -7.79 -2.49
C HIS A 256 -5.00 -7.09 -3.05
N ILE A 257 -5.83 -6.59 -2.14
CA ILE A 257 -7.12 -5.97 -2.46
C ILE A 257 -7.16 -4.45 -2.25
N GLY A 258 -6.04 -3.81 -1.89
CA GLY A 258 -6.01 -2.38 -1.58
C GLY A 258 -6.65 -1.49 -2.63
N GLY A 259 -6.48 -1.79 -3.91
CA GLY A 259 -7.12 -1.07 -5.02
C GLY A 259 -8.43 -1.68 -5.52
N SER A 260 -9.00 -2.68 -4.84
CA SER A 260 -10.11 -3.50 -5.35
C SER A 260 -11.45 -3.08 -4.77
N THR A 261 -11.87 -1.85 -4.98
CA THR A 261 -13.24 -1.38 -4.67
C THR A 261 -14.02 -1.11 -5.94
N VAL A 262 -15.34 -1.13 -5.87
CA VAL A 262 -16.24 -0.83 -7.00
C VAL A 262 -15.91 0.54 -7.57
N GLU A 263 -15.82 1.54 -6.71
CA GLU A 263 -15.54 2.93 -7.10
C GLU A 263 -14.15 3.10 -7.74
N ALA A 264 -13.15 2.36 -7.25
CA ALA A 264 -11.83 2.38 -7.89
C ALA A 264 -11.85 1.75 -9.28
N GLN A 265 -12.62 0.66 -9.49
CA GLN A 265 -12.76 0.03 -10.80
C GLN A 265 -13.42 0.98 -11.81
N ASP A 266 -14.47 1.71 -11.39
CA ASP A 266 -15.14 2.69 -12.24
C ASP A 266 -14.18 3.83 -12.62
N ARG A 267 -13.47 4.40 -11.65
CA ARG A 267 -12.46 5.44 -11.92
C ARG A 267 -11.31 4.95 -12.80
N ILE A 268 -10.86 3.71 -12.63
CA ILE A 268 -9.83 3.09 -13.48
C ILE A 268 -10.32 3.02 -14.94
N GLY A 269 -11.58 2.60 -15.13
CA GLY A 269 -12.18 2.51 -16.46
C GLY A 269 -12.23 3.86 -17.16
N VAL A 270 -12.70 4.89 -16.45
CA VAL A 270 -12.80 6.26 -16.99
C VAL A 270 -11.42 6.83 -17.27
N GLU A 271 -10.48 6.76 -16.33
CA GLU A 271 -9.11 7.28 -16.48
C GLU A 271 -8.37 6.63 -17.68
N LEU A 272 -8.55 5.31 -17.89
CA LEU A 272 -7.99 4.64 -19.06
C LEU A 272 -8.65 5.10 -20.36
N ALA A 273 -9.98 5.23 -20.39
CA ALA A 273 -10.71 5.67 -21.56
C ALA A 273 -10.29 7.07 -22.00
N ASP A 274 -10.20 8.02 -21.04
CA ASP A 274 -9.77 9.38 -21.30
C ASP A 274 -8.37 9.44 -21.89
N GLN A 275 -7.40 8.71 -21.32
CA GLN A 275 -6.04 8.64 -21.82
C GLN A 275 -5.97 8.00 -23.23
N ILE A 276 -6.76 6.97 -23.52
CA ILE A 276 -6.80 6.33 -24.83
C ILE A 276 -7.36 7.27 -25.89
N ILE A 277 -8.42 7.98 -25.57
CA ILE A 277 -9.03 8.98 -26.48
C ILE A 277 -8.02 10.08 -26.79
N GLU A 278 -7.29 10.58 -25.78
CA GLU A 278 -6.26 11.59 -25.97
C GLU A 278 -5.10 11.13 -26.86
N LEU A 279 -4.69 9.86 -26.74
CA LEU A 279 -3.49 9.33 -27.41
C LEU A 279 -3.75 8.71 -28.77
N LEU A 280 -4.95 8.19 -29.04
CA LEU A 280 -5.28 7.43 -30.26
C LEU A 280 -6.50 7.99 -31.02
N GLY A 281 -7.26 8.91 -30.43
CA GLY A 281 -8.41 9.62 -31.04
C GLY A 281 -7.94 10.85 -31.78
#